data_f163705f53058756429642591e7eec51
#
_entry.id   f163705f53058756429642591e7eec51
#
_cell.length_a   1.000
_cell.length_b   1.000
_cell.length_c   1.000
_cell.angle_alpha   90.00
_cell.angle_beta   90.00
_cell.angle_gamma   90.00
#
_symmetry.space_group_name_H-M   'P 1'
#
loop_
_entity.id
_entity.type
_entity.pdbx_description
1 polymer ?
#
loop_
_entity_poly.entity_id
_entity_poly.type
_entity_poly.pdbx_seq_one_letter_code
_entity_poly.pdbx_strand_id
1 'polypeptide(L)'
;MEEQRSTGIQALMLAGVLALGGASVQAAEEAVQDMLAAQIRAQGFACEKALGATRDAKRSRPDHAVWVLKCSNANYRVSRAPDIAAKVEPLR
;
A
#
# COMPACT_ATOMS: atom_id res chain seq x y z
N MET A 1 21.09 4.05 42.30
CA MET A 1 21.86 3.34 41.25
C MET A 1 20.96 2.61 40.28
N GLU A 2 19.95 1.95 40.78
CA GLU A 2 19.01 1.25 39.89
C GLU A 2 18.26 2.23 38.99
N GLU A 3 17.96 3.40 39.47
CA GLU A 3 17.24 4.40 38.69
C GLU A 3 18.00 4.79 37.42
N GLN A 4 19.31 4.84 37.47
CA GLN A 4 20.09 5.21 36.32
C GLN A 4 19.93 4.22 35.18
N ARG A 5 19.89 2.96 35.50
CA ARG A 5 19.73 1.93 34.48
C ARG A 5 18.36 2.02 33.82
N SER A 6 17.33 2.30 34.62
CA SER A 6 15.98 2.45 34.05
C SER A 6 15.90 3.57 33.06
N THR A 7 16.56 4.69 33.35
CA THR A 7 16.55 5.83 32.44
C THR A 7 17.18 5.48 31.09
N GLY A 8 18.30 4.76 31.10
CA GLY A 8 18.94 4.37 29.87
C GLY A 8 18.06 3.47 29.00
N ILE A 9 17.34 2.54 29.63
CA ILE A 9 16.46 1.65 28.91
C ILE A 9 15.32 2.41 28.24
N GLN A 10 14.75 3.39 28.95
CA GLN A 10 13.67 4.19 28.39
C GLN A 10 14.12 4.97 27.17
N ALA A 11 15.32 5.51 27.18
CA ALA A 11 15.84 6.25 26.04
C ALA A 11 15.96 5.35 24.81
N LEU A 12 16.40 4.12 24.98
CA LEU A 12 16.50 3.16 23.88
C LEU A 12 15.15 2.83 23.30
N MET A 13 14.15 2.67 24.15
CA MET A 13 12.81 2.36 23.68
C MET A 13 12.22 3.48 22.82
N LEU A 14 12.45 4.72 23.20
CA LEU A 14 11.98 5.85 22.42
C LEU A 14 12.58 5.88 21.03
N ALA A 15 13.88 5.59 20.93
CA ALA A 15 14.54 5.53 19.63
C ALA A 15 13.93 4.45 18.74
N GLY A 16 13.58 3.31 19.30
CA GLY A 16 12.95 2.24 18.57
C GLY A 16 11.58 2.64 18.01
N VAL A 17 10.79 3.36 18.80
CA VAL A 17 9.48 3.81 18.35
C VAL A 17 9.59 4.75 17.14
N LEU A 18 10.54 5.65 17.16
CA LEU A 18 10.74 6.56 16.04
C LEU A 18 11.11 5.81 14.75
N ALA A 19 11.96 4.81 14.86
CA ALA A 19 12.34 4.00 13.71
C ALA A 19 11.15 3.28 13.10
N LEU A 20 10.25 2.74 13.93
CA LEU A 20 9.05 2.06 13.44
C LEU A 20 8.13 3.01 12.70
N GLY A 21 7.98 4.25 13.20
CA GLY A 21 7.15 5.24 12.54
C GLY A 21 7.62 5.55 11.12
N GLY A 22 8.94 5.61 10.89
CA GLY A 22 9.49 5.86 9.57
C GLY A 22 9.25 4.74 8.59
N ALA A 23 9.22 3.49 9.05
CA ALA A 23 9.02 2.33 8.18
C ALA A 23 7.57 2.17 7.72
N SER A 24 6.58 2.67 8.47
CA SER A 24 5.17 2.38 8.22
C SER A 24 4.65 2.94 6.89
N VAL A 25 5.22 4.03 6.37
CA VAL A 25 4.78 4.63 5.10
C VAL A 25 5.02 3.68 3.94
N GLN A 26 6.22 3.12 3.84
CA GLN A 26 6.54 2.17 2.77
C GLN A 26 5.73 0.89 2.89
N ALA A 27 5.52 0.41 4.11
CA ALA A 27 4.73 -0.78 4.33
C ALA A 27 3.29 -0.58 3.84
N ALA A 28 2.71 0.61 4.04
CA ALA A 28 1.35 0.91 3.58
C ALA A 28 1.25 0.88 2.05
N GLU A 29 2.24 1.41 1.33
CA GLU A 29 2.24 1.40 -0.13
C GLU A 29 2.36 -0.02 -0.67
N GLU A 30 3.22 -0.84 -0.08
CA GLU A 30 3.36 -2.24 -0.49
C GLU A 30 2.08 -3.03 -0.23
N ALA A 31 1.40 -2.76 0.89
CA ALA A 31 0.15 -3.43 1.21
C ALA A 31 -0.95 -3.11 0.18
N VAL A 32 -1.06 -1.86 -0.27
CA VAL A 32 -2.02 -1.48 -1.30
C VAL A 32 -1.70 -2.16 -2.61
N GLN A 33 -0.44 -2.15 -3.02
CA GLN A 33 0.03 -2.81 -4.23
C GLN A 33 -0.34 -4.29 -4.25
N ASP A 34 -0.06 -4.99 -3.18
CA ASP A 34 -0.34 -6.42 -3.08
C ASP A 34 -1.83 -6.70 -3.07
N MET A 35 -2.61 -5.86 -2.41
CA MET A 35 -4.06 -5.98 -2.37
C MET A 35 -4.67 -5.81 -3.76
N LEU A 36 -4.23 -4.81 -4.51
CA LEU A 36 -4.71 -4.57 -5.86
C LEU A 36 -4.35 -5.72 -6.79
N ALA A 37 -3.13 -6.24 -6.67
CA ALA A 37 -2.71 -7.40 -7.46
C ALA A 37 -3.60 -8.60 -7.18
N ALA A 38 -3.91 -8.87 -5.93
CA ALA A 38 -4.80 -9.96 -5.57
C ALA A 38 -6.19 -9.76 -6.15
N GLN A 39 -6.71 -8.54 -6.12
CA GLN A 39 -8.03 -8.23 -6.67
C GLN A 39 -8.12 -8.46 -8.17
N ILE A 40 -7.14 -8.00 -8.92
CA ILE A 40 -7.20 -8.18 -10.38
C ILE A 40 -7.01 -9.64 -10.77
N ARG A 41 -6.17 -10.38 -10.04
CA ARG A 41 -6.01 -11.82 -10.28
C ARG A 41 -7.31 -12.57 -10.03
N ALA A 42 -8.04 -12.18 -9.00
CA ALA A 42 -9.34 -12.79 -8.69
C ALA A 42 -10.36 -12.57 -9.81
N GLN A 43 -10.21 -11.51 -10.59
CA GLN A 43 -11.08 -11.22 -11.73
C GLN A 43 -10.55 -11.80 -13.04
N GLY A 44 -9.46 -12.55 -13.02
CA GLY A 44 -8.93 -13.20 -14.19
C GLY A 44 -7.85 -12.43 -14.93
N PHE A 45 -7.39 -11.30 -14.40
CA PHE A 45 -6.30 -10.53 -15.01
C PHE A 45 -4.95 -11.02 -14.51
N ALA A 46 -3.97 -11.07 -15.39
CA ALA A 46 -2.63 -11.53 -15.05
C ALA A 46 -1.81 -10.38 -14.47
N CYS A 47 -1.21 -10.59 -13.31
CA CYS A 47 -0.19 -9.72 -12.77
C CYS A 47 0.92 -10.63 -12.26
N GLU A 48 1.95 -10.83 -13.09
CA GLU A 48 3.00 -11.76 -12.74
C GLU A 48 3.78 -11.29 -11.53
N LYS A 49 4.09 -10.00 -11.50
CA LYS A 49 4.75 -9.38 -10.37
C LYS A 49 4.25 -7.95 -10.23
N ALA A 50 3.78 -7.59 -9.05
CA ALA A 50 3.36 -6.22 -8.78
C ALA A 50 4.59 -5.37 -8.51
N LEU A 51 4.76 -4.31 -9.28
CA LEU A 51 5.92 -3.42 -9.22
C LEU A 51 5.63 -2.11 -8.52
N GLY A 52 4.38 -1.68 -8.48
CA GLY A 52 4.00 -0.44 -7.82
C GLY A 52 2.54 -0.14 -8.00
N ALA A 53 2.02 0.74 -7.15
CA ALA A 53 0.66 1.23 -7.24
C ALA A 53 0.68 2.73 -6.96
N THR A 54 0.02 3.50 -7.82
CA THR A 54 -0.06 4.95 -7.69
C THR A 54 -1.52 5.38 -7.73
N ARG A 55 -1.92 6.20 -6.77
CA ARG A 55 -3.28 6.72 -6.75
C ARG A 55 -3.43 7.80 -7.83
N ASP A 56 -4.48 7.67 -8.63
CA ASP A 56 -4.80 8.67 -9.65
C ASP A 56 -5.68 9.74 -9.00
N ALA A 57 -5.06 10.82 -8.57
CA ALA A 57 -5.75 11.88 -7.83
C ALA A 57 -6.80 12.58 -8.69
N LYS A 58 -6.58 12.69 -9.99
CA LYS A 58 -7.52 13.37 -10.89
C LYS A 58 -8.80 12.58 -11.07
N ARG A 59 -8.73 11.26 -11.02
CA ARG A 59 -9.90 10.39 -11.19
C ARG A 59 -10.50 9.92 -9.88
N SER A 60 -9.81 10.11 -8.77
CA SER A 60 -10.29 9.67 -7.47
C SER A 60 -11.24 10.67 -6.85
N ARG A 61 -12.22 10.17 -6.09
CA ARG A 61 -13.19 10.93 -5.30
C ARG A 61 -13.22 10.33 -3.90
N PRO A 62 -13.80 11.02 -2.92
CA PRO A 62 -13.80 10.49 -1.55
C PRO A 62 -14.38 9.08 -1.41
N ASP A 63 -15.38 8.74 -2.22
CA ASP A 63 -16.04 7.43 -2.20
C ASP A 63 -15.68 6.55 -3.38
N HIS A 64 -14.66 6.93 -4.17
CA HIS A 64 -14.31 6.21 -5.38
C HIS A 64 -12.80 6.39 -5.66
N ALA A 65 -12.01 5.47 -5.17
CA ALA A 65 -10.57 5.52 -5.34
C ALA A 65 -10.15 4.87 -6.66
N VAL A 66 -9.31 5.56 -7.41
CA VAL A 66 -8.76 5.05 -8.68
C VAL A 66 -7.25 4.93 -8.53
N TRP A 67 -6.76 3.76 -8.88
CA TRP A 67 -5.34 3.42 -8.76
C TRP A 67 -4.81 2.95 -10.11
N VAL A 68 -3.53 3.18 -10.35
CA VAL A 68 -2.81 2.53 -11.45
C VAL A 68 -1.88 1.51 -10.83
N LEU A 69 -2.11 0.24 -11.14
CA LEU A 69 -1.28 -0.86 -10.71
C LEU A 69 -0.31 -1.21 -11.82
N LYS A 70 0.97 -1.17 -11.48
CA LYS A 70 2.01 -1.54 -12.43
C LYS A 70 2.44 -2.98 -12.16
N CYS A 71 2.26 -3.83 -13.16
CA CYS A 71 2.69 -5.22 -13.11
C CYS A 71 3.81 -5.42 -14.14
N SER A 72 4.59 -6.50 -13.99
CA SER A 72 5.70 -6.77 -14.90
C SER A 72 5.22 -7.05 -16.33
N ASN A 73 4.01 -7.58 -16.48
CA ASN A 73 3.43 -7.92 -17.78
C ASN A 73 2.54 -6.83 -18.38
N ALA A 74 1.95 -5.94 -17.54
CA ALA A 74 1.02 -4.92 -18.01
C ALA A 74 0.70 -3.95 -16.89
N ASN A 75 0.09 -2.81 -17.23
CA ASN A 75 -0.42 -1.87 -16.26
C ASN A 75 -1.94 -1.90 -16.29
N TYR A 76 -2.56 -1.65 -15.13
CA TYR A 76 -4.01 -1.70 -14.98
C TYR A 76 -4.50 -0.49 -14.23
N ARG A 77 -5.65 0.04 -14.65
CA ARG A 77 -6.39 1.02 -13.85
C ARG A 77 -7.41 0.27 -13.04
N VAL A 78 -7.39 0.44 -11.72
CA VAL A 78 -8.30 -0.23 -10.81
C VAL A 78 -9.14 0.82 -10.11
N SER A 79 -10.44 0.81 -10.36
CA SER A 79 -11.40 1.74 -9.77
C SER A 79 -12.16 1.01 -8.68
N ARG A 80 -12.19 1.58 -7.48
CA ARG A 80 -12.78 0.95 -6.30
C ARG A 80 -13.84 1.84 -5.69
N ALA A 81 -15.01 1.28 -5.44
CA ALA A 81 -16.09 1.93 -4.72
C ALA A 81 -16.57 0.99 -3.61
N PRO A 82 -17.12 1.53 -2.50
CA PRO A 82 -17.44 0.69 -1.33
C PRO A 82 -18.45 -0.42 -1.60
N ASP A 83 -19.43 -0.17 -2.48
CA ASP A 83 -20.58 -1.07 -2.64
C ASP A 83 -20.53 -1.92 -3.90
N ILE A 84 -19.47 -1.82 -4.70
CA ILE A 84 -19.37 -2.58 -5.94
C ILE A 84 -17.97 -3.19 -6.08
N ALA A 85 -17.88 -4.23 -6.89
CA ALA A 85 -16.61 -4.85 -7.20
C ALA A 85 -15.69 -3.87 -7.92
N ALA A 86 -14.39 -4.02 -7.73
CA ALA A 86 -13.41 -3.17 -8.40
C ALA A 86 -13.52 -3.34 -9.91
N LYS A 87 -13.46 -2.22 -10.64
CA LYS A 87 -13.43 -2.24 -12.10
C LYS A 87 -11.97 -2.21 -12.54
N VAL A 88 -11.58 -3.15 -13.38
CA VAL A 88 -10.20 -3.30 -13.83
C VAL A 88 -10.14 -3.03 -15.33
N GLU A 89 -9.25 -2.14 -15.73
CA GLU A 89 -9.02 -1.81 -17.13
C GLU A 89 -7.56 -1.98 -17.47
N PRO A 90 -7.19 -2.85 -18.44
CA PRO A 90 -5.81 -2.90 -18.91
C PRO A 90 -5.42 -1.58 -19.57
N LEU A 91 -4.21 -1.13 -19.29
CA LEU A 91 -3.65 0.08 -19.88
C LEU A 91 -2.54 -0.29 -20.87
N ARG A 92 -2.41 0.49 -21.92
CA ARG A 92 -1.40 0.25 -22.96
C ARG A 92 -0.30 1.28 -22.93
#